data_7781005cefe0b17481c8ffdbd333bcec
#
_entry.id   7781005cefe0b17481c8ffdbd333bcec
#
_cell.length_a   1.000
_cell.length_b   1.000
_cell.length_c   1.000
_cell.angle_alpha   90.00
_cell.angle_beta   90.00
_cell.angle_gamma   90.00
#
_symmetry.space_group_name_H-M   'P 1'
#
loop_
_entity.id
_entity.type
_entity.pdbx_description
1 polymer ?
#
loop_
_entity_poly.entity_id
_entity_poly.type
_entity_poly.pdbx_seq_one_letter_code
_entity_poly.pdbx_strand_id
1 'polypeptide(L)'
;GATLRITRLRPSGRGADVWDELHPTAAQQVQLYDWLVARGDGILTGDSFFHLSGLGQPGALAGLNLCGAGRVVCLIDPVGDVYACPFAIHDRFLAGNILADSGFQNVWQNSKLFRELREPQSAGACGSCDHYDGCRGGCMAAKFFTGLPLDGPDPECVQGYGEPALALERDKPKPSGDHSRSGGRKGPIPLKLLKLPPKKFCNESPV
;
A
#
# COMPACT_ATOMS: atom_id res chain seq x y z
N GLY A 1 -3.95 29.38 -6.25
CA GLY A 1 -4.93 28.30 -6.40
C GLY A 1 -4.61 27.14 -5.48
N ALA A 2 -5.59 26.34 -5.13
CA ALA A 2 -5.40 25.11 -4.36
C ALA A 2 -5.55 23.90 -5.28
N THR A 3 -4.75 22.87 -5.05
CA THR A 3 -4.89 21.57 -5.73
C THR A 3 -5.62 20.61 -4.81
N LEU A 4 -6.72 20.03 -5.29
CA LEU A 4 -7.48 19.03 -4.54
C LEU A 4 -6.83 17.65 -4.74
N ARG A 5 -6.59 16.95 -3.62
CA ARG A 5 -6.22 15.54 -3.62
C ARG A 5 -7.29 14.74 -2.90
N ILE A 6 -7.76 13.68 -3.54
CA ILE A 6 -8.65 12.70 -2.92
C ILE A 6 -7.82 11.49 -2.49
N THR A 7 -8.01 11.07 -1.27
CA THR A 7 -7.33 9.91 -0.68
C THR A 7 -8.37 8.90 -0.18
N ARG A 8 -8.02 7.63 -0.27
CA ARG A 8 -8.85 6.55 0.23
C ARG A 8 -8.76 6.46 1.77
N LEU A 9 -9.88 6.24 2.44
CA LEU A 9 -9.87 5.79 3.83
C LEU A 9 -9.19 4.42 3.91
N ARG A 10 -8.30 4.23 4.89
CA ARG A 10 -7.61 2.95 5.07
C ARG A 10 -8.01 2.31 6.40
N PRO A 11 -8.21 0.98 6.43
CA PRO A 11 -8.52 0.23 7.64
C PRO A 11 -7.28 0.00 8.52
N SER A 12 -6.41 1.00 8.65
CA SER A 12 -5.18 0.93 9.44
C SER A 12 -4.96 2.20 10.24
N GLY A 13 -4.25 2.08 11.36
CA GLY A 13 -4.07 3.19 12.28
C GLY A 13 -5.42 3.71 12.76
N ARG A 14 -5.58 5.02 12.88
CA ARG A 14 -6.85 5.66 13.29
C ARG A 14 -8.02 5.43 12.32
N GLY A 15 -7.73 5.07 11.08
CA GLY A 15 -8.77 4.74 10.11
C GLY A 15 -9.49 3.43 10.43
N ALA A 16 -8.85 2.52 11.17
CA ALA A 16 -9.47 1.27 11.59
C ALA A 16 -10.69 1.49 12.51
N ASP A 17 -10.63 2.54 13.35
CA ASP A 17 -11.69 2.84 14.32
C ASP A 17 -13.01 3.28 13.67
N VAL A 18 -12.93 3.80 12.46
CA VAL A 18 -14.08 4.35 11.72
C VAL A 18 -14.35 3.62 10.40
N TRP A 19 -13.56 2.60 10.08
CA TRP A 19 -13.65 1.89 8.81
C TRP A 19 -15.02 1.29 8.56
N ASP A 20 -15.54 0.56 9.55
CA ASP A 20 -16.81 -0.18 9.39
C ASP A 20 -18.01 0.75 9.14
N GLU A 21 -17.91 2.01 9.55
CA GLU A 21 -18.96 3.03 9.37
C GLU A 21 -18.77 3.87 8.11
N LEU A 22 -17.53 4.16 7.74
CA LEU A 22 -17.22 5.20 6.74
C LEU A 22 -16.64 4.66 5.44
N HIS A 23 -16.32 3.37 5.33
CA HIS A 23 -15.82 2.85 4.06
C HIS A 23 -16.93 2.86 2.99
N PRO A 24 -16.61 3.28 1.76
CA PRO A 24 -17.59 3.36 0.70
C PRO A 24 -17.96 1.96 0.17
N THR A 25 -19.20 1.82 -0.25
CA THR A 25 -19.69 0.65 -0.99
C THR A 25 -19.08 0.59 -2.40
N ALA A 26 -19.16 -0.58 -3.06
CA ALA A 26 -18.76 -0.74 -4.45
C ALA A 26 -19.48 0.27 -5.38
N ALA A 27 -20.77 0.49 -5.17
CA ALA A 27 -21.54 1.47 -5.95
C ALA A 27 -21.05 2.91 -5.75
N GLN A 28 -20.69 3.30 -4.54
CA GLN A 28 -20.11 4.62 -4.25
C GLN A 28 -18.71 4.78 -4.87
N GLN A 29 -17.93 3.72 -4.93
CA GLN A 29 -16.64 3.74 -5.61
C GLN A 29 -16.79 3.92 -7.13
N VAL A 30 -17.81 3.30 -7.75
CA VAL A 30 -18.12 3.54 -9.17
C VAL A 30 -18.53 5.00 -9.40
N GLN A 31 -19.40 5.56 -8.55
CA GLN A 31 -19.77 6.98 -8.63
C GLN A 31 -18.57 7.92 -8.46
N LEU A 32 -17.66 7.59 -7.55
CA LEU A 32 -16.41 8.34 -7.39
C LEU A 32 -15.56 8.28 -8.66
N TYR A 33 -15.44 7.11 -9.28
CA TYR A 33 -14.69 6.93 -10.52
C TYR A 33 -15.28 7.81 -11.64
N ASP A 34 -16.58 7.74 -11.87
CA ASP A 34 -17.26 8.54 -12.89
C ASP A 34 -17.07 10.04 -12.66
N TRP A 35 -17.15 10.47 -11.40
CA TRP A 35 -16.92 11.84 -11.02
C TRP A 35 -15.46 12.29 -11.28
N LEU A 36 -14.49 11.44 -10.99
CA LEU A 36 -13.07 11.70 -11.25
C LEU A 36 -12.79 11.81 -12.75
N VAL A 37 -13.35 10.91 -13.56
CA VAL A 37 -13.22 10.94 -15.02
C VAL A 37 -13.82 12.23 -15.59
N ALA A 38 -14.97 12.64 -15.11
CA ALA A 38 -15.63 13.87 -15.57
C ALA A 38 -14.86 15.16 -15.19
N ARG A 39 -14.03 15.13 -14.14
CA ARG A 39 -13.21 16.28 -13.68
C ARG A 39 -11.86 16.38 -14.39
N GLY A 40 -11.38 15.30 -14.97
CA GLY A 40 -10.09 15.27 -15.65
C GLY A 40 -8.90 15.57 -14.76
N ASP A 41 -7.87 16.23 -15.29
CA ASP A 41 -6.57 16.43 -14.63
C ASP A 41 -6.56 17.37 -13.43
N GLY A 42 -7.71 17.96 -13.07
CA GLY A 42 -7.81 18.92 -11.97
C GLY A 42 -7.70 18.33 -10.56
N ILE A 43 -7.71 16.99 -10.42
CA ILE A 43 -7.75 16.30 -9.14
C ILE A 43 -6.68 15.21 -9.09
N LEU A 44 -5.91 15.20 -8.01
CA LEU A 44 -4.91 14.16 -7.75
C LEU A 44 -5.54 12.97 -7.04
N THR A 45 -5.34 11.76 -7.57
CA THR A 45 -5.94 10.52 -7.03
C THR A 45 -4.93 9.47 -6.60
N GLY A 46 -3.67 9.57 -6.89
CA GLY A 46 -2.61 8.54 -6.83
C GLY A 46 -2.42 7.75 -5.53
N ASP A 47 -3.47 7.55 -4.72
CA ASP A 47 -3.36 7.00 -3.39
C ASP A 47 -4.27 5.79 -3.15
N SER A 48 -3.75 4.59 -3.40
CA SER A 48 -4.38 3.28 -3.12
C SER A 48 -5.78 3.03 -3.72
N PHE A 49 -6.18 3.78 -4.72
CA PHE A 49 -7.39 3.53 -5.52
C PHE A 49 -7.18 2.45 -6.61
N PHE A 50 -6.31 1.50 -6.36
CA PHE A 50 -5.92 0.46 -7.33
C PHE A 50 -7.10 -0.38 -7.82
N HIS A 51 -8.11 -0.58 -6.96
CA HIS A 51 -9.35 -1.30 -7.28
C HIS A 51 -10.20 -0.60 -8.35
N LEU A 52 -10.07 0.73 -8.50
CA LEU A 52 -10.76 1.48 -9.56
C LEU A 52 -10.18 1.22 -10.95
N SER A 53 -8.96 0.69 -11.05
CA SER A 53 -8.35 0.33 -12.34
C SER A 53 -9.14 -0.76 -13.10
N GLY A 54 -10.03 -1.47 -12.39
CA GLY A 54 -10.95 -2.43 -13.01
C GLY A 54 -12.14 -1.81 -13.76
N LEU A 55 -12.35 -0.49 -13.70
CA LEU A 55 -13.50 0.18 -14.31
C LEU A 55 -13.19 0.82 -15.66
N GLY A 56 -11.92 1.07 -15.97
CA GLY A 56 -11.56 1.87 -17.13
C GLY A 56 -10.46 1.32 -17.99
N GLN A 57 -10.24 2.00 -19.12
CA GLN A 57 -9.08 1.77 -19.96
C GLN A 57 -7.80 2.14 -19.20
N PRO A 58 -6.68 1.44 -19.43
CA PRO A 58 -5.38 1.84 -18.90
C PRO A 58 -5.10 3.32 -19.20
N GLY A 59 -4.80 4.10 -18.18
CA GLY A 59 -4.52 5.54 -18.31
C GLY A 59 -5.73 6.47 -18.30
N ALA A 60 -6.96 5.98 -18.15
CA ALA A 60 -8.17 6.81 -18.08
C ALA A 60 -8.15 7.82 -16.92
N LEU A 61 -7.47 7.49 -15.82
CA LEU A 61 -7.19 8.40 -14.73
C LEU A 61 -5.70 8.41 -14.43
N ALA A 62 -5.09 9.59 -14.45
CA ALA A 62 -3.69 9.75 -14.04
C ALA A 62 -3.51 9.29 -12.58
N GLY A 63 -2.50 8.45 -12.34
CA GLY A 63 -2.17 7.97 -11.00
C GLY A 63 -2.90 6.71 -10.53
N LEU A 64 -3.83 6.15 -11.28
CA LEU A 64 -4.34 4.81 -11.04
C LEU A 64 -3.32 3.78 -11.51
N ASN A 65 -2.55 3.26 -10.57
CA ASN A 65 -1.51 2.27 -10.83
C ASN A 65 -1.75 1.02 -10.00
N LEU A 66 -1.01 -0.04 -10.32
CA LEU A 66 -0.92 -1.21 -9.47
C LEU A 66 -0.30 -0.85 -8.11
N CYS A 67 -0.62 -1.63 -7.09
CA CYS A 67 -0.03 -1.48 -5.76
C CYS A 67 1.51 -1.45 -5.84
N GLY A 68 2.10 -0.34 -5.39
CA GLY A 68 3.54 -0.10 -5.42
C GLY A 68 4.34 -0.77 -4.29
N ALA A 69 3.67 -1.43 -3.34
CA ALA A 69 4.30 -2.03 -2.17
C ALA A 69 5.41 -3.02 -2.54
N GLY A 70 6.63 -2.77 -2.06
CA GLY A 70 7.81 -3.58 -2.38
C GLY A 70 8.26 -3.55 -3.85
N ARG A 71 7.57 -2.79 -4.71
CA ARG A 71 7.87 -2.63 -6.16
C ARG A 71 8.53 -1.29 -6.45
N VAL A 72 7.91 -0.21 -5.99
CA VAL A 72 8.36 1.17 -6.19
C VAL A 72 8.29 2.00 -4.91
N VAL A 73 7.70 1.46 -3.85
CA VAL A 73 7.58 2.11 -2.55
C VAL A 73 7.85 1.12 -1.42
N CYS A 74 8.48 1.62 -0.37
CA CYS A 74 8.60 0.98 0.94
C CYS A 74 8.61 2.06 2.02
N LEU A 75 8.56 1.67 3.28
CA LEU A 75 8.81 2.52 4.43
C LEU A 75 10.08 2.04 5.12
N ILE A 76 10.93 2.97 5.53
CA ILE A 76 12.03 2.71 6.47
C ILE A 76 11.72 3.50 7.73
N ASP A 77 11.59 2.82 8.84
CA ASP A 77 11.33 3.44 10.13
C ASP A 77 12.60 3.98 10.82
N PRO A 78 12.48 4.74 11.92
CA PRO A 78 13.64 5.32 12.62
C PRO A 78 14.62 4.30 13.19
N VAL A 79 14.24 3.02 13.35
CA VAL A 79 15.12 1.96 13.85
C VAL A 79 15.72 1.12 12.72
N GLY A 80 15.43 1.49 11.47
CA GLY A 80 15.99 0.86 10.27
C GLY A 80 15.19 -0.33 9.76
N ASP A 81 14.02 -0.63 10.32
CA ASP A 81 13.13 -1.66 9.81
C ASP A 81 12.48 -1.20 8.49
N VAL A 82 12.45 -2.11 7.52
CA VAL A 82 11.93 -1.85 6.17
C VAL A 82 10.61 -2.57 5.98
N TYR A 83 9.54 -1.82 5.79
CA TYR A 83 8.20 -2.36 5.54
C TYR A 83 7.81 -2.19 4.07
N ALA A 84 6.97 -3.09 3.58
CA ALA A 84 6.55 -3.10 2.18
C ALA A 84 5.82 -1.82 1.74
N CYS A 85 5.13 -1.14 2.67
CA CYS A 85 4.32 0.04 2.38
C CYS A 85 4.17 0.90 3.64
N PRO A 86 4.09 2.25 3.53
CA PRO A 86 3.82 3.13 4.67
C PRO A 86 2.53 2.83 5.45
N PHE A 87 1.59 2.17 4.81
CA PHE A 87 0.30 1.80 5.39
C PHE A 87 0.21 0.36 5.85
N ALA A 88 1.32 -0.38 5.78
CA ALA A 88 1.42 -1.78 6.18
C ALA A 88 2.55 -1.96 7.20
N ILE A 89 2.50 -1.19 8.30
CA ILE A 89 3.44 -1.31 9.41
C ILE A 89 2.94 -2.43 10.30
N HIS A 90 3.42 -3.63 10.01
CA HIS A 90 3.08 -4.87 10.73
C HIS A 90 4.15 -5.92 10.41
N ASP A 91 4.40 -6.86 11.33
CA ASP A 91 5.42 -7.91 11.16
C ASP A 91 5.28 -8.71 9.88
N ARG A 92 4.04 -8.94 9.46
CA ARG A 92 3.75 -9.64 8.19
C ARG A 92 4.37 -8.95 6.97
N PHE A 93 4.60 -7.64 7.06
CA PHE A 93 5.12 -6.82 5.96
C PHE A 93 6.53 -6.27 6.23
N LEU A 94 7.21 -6.79 7.24
CA LEU A 94 8.60 -6.49 7.51
C LEU A 94 9.50 -7.22 6.50
N ALA A 95 10.23 -6.46 5.70
CA ALA A 95 11.11 -6.99 4.67
C ALA A 95 12.54 -7.26 5.16
N GLY A 96 12.97 -6.58 6.21
CA GLY A 96 14.31 -6.66 6.80
C GLY A 96 14.66 -5.38 7.54
N ASN A 97 15.93 -5.24 7.92
CA ASN A 97 16.46 -4.07 8.64
C ASN A 97 17.76 -3.59 8.00
N ILE A 98 17.82 -2.32 7.64
CA ILE A 98 18.99 -1.76 6.92
C ILE A 98 20.29 -1.79 7.72
N LEU A 99 20.23 -1.87 9.05
CA LEU A 99 21.40 -1.94 9.90
C LEU A 99 21.90 -3.37 10.09
N ALA A 100 20.98 -4.36 10.06
CA ALA A 100 21.29 -5.77 10.26
C ALA A 100 21.58 -6.51 8.95
N ASP A 101 20.92 -6.14 7.86
CA ASP A 101 20.90 -6.87 6.59
C ASP A 101 21.80 -6.25 5.52
N SER A 102 22.93 -5.71 5.90
CA SER A 102 23.93 -5.15 4.96
C SER A 102 23.39 -3.99 4.09
N GLY A 103 22.46 -3.21 4.64
CA GLY A 103 21.98 -1.99 4.05
C GLY A 103 20.71 -2.15 3.19
N PHE A 104 20.17 -1.01 2.78
CA PHE A 104 18.91 -0.92 2.06
C PHE A 104 18.91 -1.71 0.74
N GLN A 105 20.01 -1.63 -0.03
CA GLN A 105 20.08 -2.30 -1.32
C GLN A 105 19.90 -3.81 -1.19
N ASN A 106 20.50 -4.41 -0.16
CA ASN A 106 20.36 -5.85 0.08
C ASN A 106 18.93 -6.21 0.47
N VAL A 107 18.30 -5.46 1.38
CA VAL A 107 16.89 -5.67 1.73
C VAL A 107 16.00 -5.54 0.50
N TRP A 108 16.20 -4.47 -0.29
CA TRP A 108 15.39 -4.20 -1.48
C TRP A 108 15.46 -5.31 -2.53
N GLN A 109 16.65 -5.84 -2.79
CA GLN A 109 16.86 -6.84 -3.84
C GLN A 109 16.57 -8.26 -3.36
N ASN A 110 16.91 -8.60 -2.12
CA ASN A 110 17.00 -9.97 -1.64
C ASN A 110 15.91 -10.36 -0.64
N SER A 111 15.11 -9.41 -0.13
CA SER A 111 14.01 -9.75 0.76
C SER A 111 13.03 -10.72 0.09
N LYS A 112 12.73 -11.81 0.81
CA LYS A 112 11.72 -12.79 0.37
C LYS A 112 10.37 -12.12 0.15
N LEU A 113 9.95 -11.26 1.09
CA LEU A 113 8.70 -10.51 0.99
C LEU A 113 8.64 -9.65 -0.28
N PHE A 114 9.70 -8.91 -0.59
CA PHE A 114 9.71 -8.05 -1.76
C PHE A 114 9.71 -8.83 -3.08
N ARG A 115 10.37 -9.99 -3.12
CA ARG A 115 10.28 -10.90 -4.27
C ARG A 115 8.86 -11.42 -4.46
N GLU A 116 8.23 -11.92 -3.39
CA GLU A 116 6.84 -12.38 -3.42
C GLU A 116 5.87 -11.28 -3.89
N LEU A 117 6.06 -10.04 -3.46
CA LEU A 117 5.21 -8.92 -3.90
C LEU A 117 5.43 -8.50 -5.36
N ARG A 118 6.62 -8.71 -5.90
CA ARG A 118 6.97 -8.40 -7.30
C ARG A 118 6.49 -9.46 -8.26
N GLU A 119 6.47 -10.70 -7.85
CA GLU A 119 5.94 -11.81 -8.61
C GLU A 119 4.41 -11.79 -8.52
N PRO A 120 3.69 -11.91 -9.63
CA PRO A 120 2.25 -12.00 -9.58
C PRO A 120 1.86 -13.27 -8.84
N GLN A 121 1.23 -13.10 -7.70
CA GLN A 121 0.63 -14.22 -6.97
C GLN A 121 -0.55 -14.78 -7.74
N SER A 122 -0.81 -16.06 -7.56
CA SER A 122 -2.07 -16.66 -7.99
C SER A 122 -3.22 -15.80 -7.45
N ALA A 123 -4.17 -15.47 -8.29
CA ALA A 123 -5.17 -14.48 -7.97
C ALA A 123 -6.26 -14.96 -7.01
N GLY A 124 -6.19 -16.17 -6.48
CA GLY A 124 -7.21 -16.71 -5.58
C GLY A 124 -8.63 -16.50 -6.10
N ALA A 125 -9.49 -15.89 -5.31
CA ALA A 125 -10.86 -15.57 -5.71
C ALA A 125 -10.95 -14.58 -6.89
N CYS A 126 -9.90 -13.81 -7.16
CA CYS A 126 -9.83 -12.90 -8.31
C CYS A 126 -9.33 -13.59 -9.59
N GLY A 127 -8.98 -14.88 -9.56
CA GLY A 127 -8.36 -15.60 -10.69
C GLY A 127 -9.23 -15.72 -11.93
N SER A 128 -10.55 -15.69 -11.75
CA SER A 128 -11.54 -15.71 -12.83
C SER A 128 -12.12 -14.33 -13.17
N CYS A 129 -11.59 -13.26 -12.58
CA CYS A 129 -12.08 -11.92 -12.83
C CYS A 129 -11.43 -11.31 -14.08
N ASP A 130 -12.22 -10.92 -15.06
CA ASP A 130 -11.76 -10.30 -16.32
C ASP A 130 -10.99 -8.99 -16.10
N HIS A 131 -11.20 -8.34 -14.95
CA HIS A 131 -10.54 -7.08 -14.58
C HIS A 131 -9.26 -7.26 -13.75
N TYR A 132 -8.85 -8.51 -13.48
CA TYR A 132 -7.70 -8.78 -12.60
C TYR A 132 -6.41 -8.11 -13.08
N ASP A 133 -6.15 -8.12 -14.38
CA ASP A 133 -4.93 -7.52 -14.93
C ASP A 133 -4.83 -6.02 -14.67
N GLY A 134 -5.96 -5.33 -14.58
CA GLY A 134 -6.01 -3.90 -14.28
C GLY A 134 -5.82 -3.58 -12.80
N CYS A 135 -6.41 -4.34 -11.87
CA CYS A 135 -6.41 -4.00 -10.45
C CYS A 135 -5.53 -4.89 -9.56
N ARG A 136 -5.18 -6.12 -10.02
CA ARG A 136 -4.37 -7.11 -9.28
C ARG A 136 -4.87 -7.35 -7.85
N GLY A 137 -6.19 -7.34 -7.65
CA GLY A 137 -6.80 -7.53 -6.34
C GLY A 137 -6.71 -6.31 -5.41
N GLY A 138 -6.31 -5.13 -5.92
CA GLY A 138 -6.36 -3.87 -5.18
C GLY A 138 -5.26 -3.68 -4.14
N CYS A 139 -5.60 -3.08 -3.00
CA CYS A 139 -4.65 -2.67 -1.97
C CYS A 139 -4.34 -3.80 -0.98
N MET A 140 -3.09 -4.24 -0.93
CA MET A 140 -2.60 -5.26 -0.01
C MET A 140 -2.88 -4.90 1.46
N ALA A 141 -2.61 -3.66 1.87
CA ALA A 141 -2.82 -3.22 3.25
C ALA A 141 -4.31 -3.19 3.61
N ALA A 142 -5.18 -2.74 2.68
CA ALA A 142 -6.62 -2.73 2.91
C ALA A 142 -7.16 -4.15 3.13
N LYS A 143 -6.76 -5.11 2.31
CA LYS A 143 -7.12 -6.52 2.50
C LYS A 143 -6.69 -7.05 3.86
N PHE A 144 -5.43 -6.89 4.20
CA PHE A 144 -4.88 -7.41 5.43
C PHE A 144 -5.59 -6.88 6.68
N PHE A 145 -5.73 -5.55 6.80
CA PHE A 145 -6.31 -4.95 7.99
C PHE A 145 -7.84 -5.10 8.10
N THR A 146 -8.50 -5.52 7.04
CA THR A 146 -9.90 -5.96 7.08
C THR A 146 -10.07 -7.46 7.33
N GLY A 147 -8.96 -8.20 7.45
CA GLY A 147 -8.97 -9.65 7.66
C GLY A 147 -9.11 -10.46 6.37
N LEU A 148 -9.15 -9.81 5.22
CA LEU A 148 -9.24 -10.50 3.94
C LEU A 148 -7.91 -11.16 3.55
N PRO A 149 -7.95 -12.29 2.82
CA PRO A 149 -6.76 -12.93 2.30
C PRO A 149 -6.05 -12.03 1.27
N LEU A 150 -4.71 -12.07 1.24
CA LEU A 150 -3.93 -11.21 0.35
C LEU A 150 -4.12 -11.55 -1.14
N ASP A 151 -4.51 -12.77 -1.45
CA ASP A 151 -4.88 -13.26 -2.78
C ASP A 151 -6.38 -13.10 -3.10
N GLY A 152 -7.14 -12.47 -2.20
CA GLY A 152 -8.56 -12.18 -2.36
C GLY A 152 -8.85 -10.81 -2.99
N PRO A 153 -10.14 -10.43 -3.06
CA PRO A 153 -10.55 -9.13 -3.56
C PRO A 153 -10.20 -8.00 -2.58
N ASP A 154 -10.08 -6.78 -3.11
CA ASP A 154 -10.06 -5.57 -2.31
C ASP A 154 -11.40 -5.44 -1.54
N PRO A 155 -11.40 -4.98 -0.27
CA PRO A 155 -12.65 -4.79 0.48
C PRO A 155 -13.65 -3.86 -0.21
N GLU A 156 -13.19 -2.93 -1.03
CA GLU A 156 -14.01 -2.00 -1.81
C GLU A 156 -14.01 -2.36 -3.31
N CYS A 157 -13.93 -3.65 -3.64
CA CYS A 157 -13.90 -4.13 -5.01
C CYS A 157 -15.11 -3.63 -5.81
N VAL A 158 -14.84 -2.89 -6.88
CA VAL A 158 -15.86 -2.30 -7.77
C VAL A 158 -16.68 -3.34 -8.57
N GLN A 159 -16.21 -4.58 -8.61
CA GLN A 159 -16.94 -5.71 -9.20
C GLN A 159 -17.87 -6.40 -8.19
N GLY A 160 -17.99 -5.84 -6.97
CA GLY A 160 -18.92 -6.34 -5.95
C GLY A 160 -18.42 -7.57 -5.16
N TYR A 161 -17.16 -7.98 -5.31
CA TYR A 161 -16.64 -9.15 -4.58
C TYR A 161 -16.16 -8.81 -3.15
N GLY A 162 -15.92 -7.55 -2.84
CA GLY A 162 -15.37 -7.12 -1.55
C GLY A 162 -16.38 -7.26 -0.41
N GLU A 163 -17.59 -6.78 -0.58
CA GLU A 163 -18.64 -6.80 0.46
C GLU A 163 -19.02 -8.21 0.92
N PRO A 164 -19.25 -9.20 0.02
CA PRO A 164 -19.46 -10.58 0.43
C PRO A 164 -18.25 -11.18 1.15
N ALA A 165 -17.04 -10.88 0.70
CA ALA A 165 -15.83 -11.35 1.35
C ALA A 165 -15.68 -10.77 2.77
N LEU A 166 -15.95 -9.49 2.97
CA LEU A 166 -15.98 -8.84 4.30
C LEU A 166 -17.04 -9.49 5.22
N ALA A 167 -18.20 -9.82 4.68
CA ALA A 167 -19.25 -10.46 5.46
C ALA A 167 -18.82 -11.82 6.03
N LEU A 168 -18.03 -12.59 5.28
CA LEU A 168 -17.47 -13.89 5.73
C LEU A 168 -16.40 -13.74 6.82
N GLU A 169 -15.72 -12.60 6.87
CA GLU A 169 -14.63 -12.33 7.83
C GLU A 169 -15.08 -11.47 9.03
N ARG A 170 -16.36 -11.07 9.10
CA ARG A 170 -16.88 -10.09 10.07
C ARG A 170 -16.59 -10.48 11.51
N ASP A 171 -16.75 -11.76 11.86
CA ASP A 171 -16.64 -12.25 13.23
C ASP A 171 -15.23 -12.72 13.59
N LYS A 172 -14.28 -12.62 12.65
CA LYS A 172 -12.89 -12.99 12.90
C LYS A 172 -12.09 -11.80 13.46
N PRO A 173 -11.11 -12.05 14.35
CA PRO A 173 -10.25 -10.99 14.85
C PRO A 173 -9.47 -10.37 13.69
N LYS A 174 -9.63 -9.05 13.53
CA LYS A 174 -8.89 -8.28 12.51
C LYS A 174 -7.47 -8.03 12.99
N PRO A 175 -6.45 -8.07 12.11
CA PRO A 175 -5.09 -7.69 12.47
C PRO A 175 -5.04 -6.22 12.90
N SER A 176 -4.54 -5.97 14.10
CA SER A 176 -4.23 -4.60 14.54
C SER A 176 -2.87 -4.18 13.99
N GLY A 177 -2.77 -2.98 13.47
CA GLY A 177 -1.47 -2.39 13.16
C GLY A 177 -0.69 -2.21 14.46
N ASP A 178 0.41 -2.91 14.62
CA ASP A 178 1.27 -2.72 15.77
C ASP A 178 2.15 -1.48 15.55
N HIS A 179 1.65 -0.35 16.02
CA HIS A 179 2.47 0.87 16.16
C HIS A 179 3.43 0.77 17.34
N SER A 180 3.44 -0.34 18.08
CA SER A 180 4.10 -0.49 19.37
C SER A 180 5.42 -1.26 19.32
N ARG A 181 6.07 -1.45 18.20
CA ARG A 181 7.47 -1.94 18.21
C ARG A 181 8.44 -1.00 18.94
N SER A 182 8.02 0.23 19.26
CA SER A 182 8.69 1.03 20.28
C SER A 182 8.70 0.41 21.68
N GLY A 183 7.86 -0.58 21.96
CA GLY A 183 7.74 -1.24 23.27
C GLY A 183 8.73 -2.37 23.56
N GLY A 184 9.46 -2.88 22.56
CA GLY A 184 10.40 -4.01 22.75
C GLY A 184 11.86 -3.60 22.94
N ARG A 185 12.25 -2.40 22.55
CA ARG A 185 13.61 -1.88 22.79
C ARG A 185 13.58 -0.84 23.91
N LYS A 186 13.92 -1.24 25.11
CA LYS A 186 14.10 -0.35 26.25
C LYS A 186 15.29 0.58 25.99
N GLY A 187 15.02 1.84 25.70
CA GLY A 187 15.99 2.94 25.65
C GLY A 187 16.11 3.61 24.28
N PRO A 188 16.44 4.91 24.26
CA PRO A 188 16.75 5.60 23.02
C PRO A 188 17.98 4.94 22.41
N ILE A 189 17.86 4.47 21.16
CA ILE A 189 19.03 4.09 20.38
C ILE A 189 19.83 5.37 20.19
N PRO A 190 21.10 5.44 20.67
CA PRO A 190 21.91 6.62 20.41
C PRO A 190 22.03 6.72 18.88
N LEU A 191 21.49 7.80 18.34
CA LEU A 191 21.76 8.21 16.96
C LEU A 191 23.30 8.40 16.86
N LYS A 192 24.02 7.34 16.54
CA LYS A 192 25.34 7.48 15.97
C LYS A 192 25.09 8.12 14.61
N LEU A 193 25.23 9.45 14.56
CA LEU A 193 25.36 10.17 13.32
C LEU A 193 26.48 9.46 12.55
N LEU A 194 26.08 8.66 11.57
CA LEU A 194 27.01 8.15 10.58
C LEU A 194 27.66 9.41 9.99
N LYS A 195 28.95 9.62 10.27
CA LYS A 195 29.75 10.61 9.56
C LYS A 195 29.74 10.17 8.10
N LEU A 196 28.78 10.69 7.35
CA LEU A 196 28.78 10.54 5.91
C LEU A 196 30.10 11.15 5.41
N PRO A 197 30.85 10.45 4.57
CA PRO A 197 32.01 11.05 3.94
C PRO A 197 31.55 12.33 3.22
N PRO A 198 32.39 13.37 3.22
CA PRO A 198 32.04 14.62 2.57
C PRO A 198 31.65 14.34 1.12
N LYS A 199 30.45 14.76 0.72
CA LYS A 199 29.99 14.67 -0.67
C LYS A 199 31.01 15.42 -1.54
N LYS A 200 31.73 14.71 -2.39
CA LYS A 200 32.38 15.35 -3.54
C LYS A 200 31.27 15.81 -4.47
N PHE A 201 30.98 17.10 -4.44
CA PHE A 201 30.18 17.70 -5.49
C PHE A 201 31.00 17.58 -6.78
N CYS A 202 30.49 16.86 -7.75
CA CYS A 202 31.01 16.90 -9.12
C CYS A 202 30.73 18.31 -9.68
N ASN A 203 31.68 19.23 -9.47
CA ASN A 203 31.82 20.43 -10.26
C ASN A 203 32.88 20.10 -11.32
N GLU A 204 32.44 19.58 -12.44
CA GLU A 204 33.18 19.66 -13.69
C GLU A 204 32.17 19.62 -14.82
N SER A 205 31.82 20.82 -15.31
CA SER A 205 31.25 20.99 -16.64
C SER A 205 32.39 20.84 -17.63
N PRO A 206 32.30 19.98 -18.65
CA PRO A 206 33.25 20.02 -19.76
C PRO A 206 32.94 21.26 -20.64
N VAL A 207 34.00 21.94 -20.99
CA VAL A 207 34.10 23.01 -22.02
C VAL A 207 33.81 22.39 -23.40
#